data_6e8cd2b1ca7d9b718454265b235cf948
#
_entry.id   6e8cd2b1ca7d9b718454265b235cf948
#
_cell.length_a   1.000
_cell.length_b   1.000
_cell.length_c   1.000
_cell.angle_alpha   90.00
_cell.angle_beta   90.00
_cell.angle_gamma   90.00
#
_symmetry.space_group_name_H-M   'P 1'
#
loop_
_entity.id
_entity.type
_entity.pdbx_description
1 polymer ?
#
loop_
_entity_poly.entity_id
_entity_poly.type
_entity_poly.pdbx_seq_one_letter_code
_entity_poly.pdbx_strand_id
1 'polypeptide(L)'
;MLQPARTKYRKQQKGRNTGNATRGAKVSFGEYGLKATTRGRLTARQLEAGRRAMSRHIKRGGRIWIRVFPDKPVSQKPAEVRMGNGKGNPEYFVCEIQPGKIIFEMDGVTEPLAKEAFALASAKLPFRTIVVQRMLGV
;
A
#
# COMPACT_ATOMS: atom_id res chain seq x y z
N MET A 1 -12.23 -3.51 -5.48
CA MET A 1 -10.91 -3.34 -4.86
C MET A 1 -9.83 -3.80 -5.83
N LEU A 2 -8.61 -3.31 -5.64
CA LEU A 2 -7.50 -3.65 -6.51
C LEU A 2 -7.12 -5.12 -6.36
N GLN A 3 -7.02 -5.81 -7.49
CA GLN A 3 -6.54 -7.17 -7.56
C GLN A 3 -6.08 -7.45 -8.98
N PRO A 4 -5.17 -8.44 -9.19
CA PRO A 4 -4.73 -8.76 -10.54
C PRO A 4 -5.88 -9.29 -11.40
N ALA A 5 -5.94 -8.84 -12.64
CA ALA A 5 -6.91 -9.36 -13.61
C ALA A 5 -6.57 -10.81 -13.99
N ARG A 6 -5.27 -11.13 -14.01
CA ARG A 6 -4.75 -12.47 -14.26
C ARG A 6 -3.61 -12.78 -13.30
N THR A 7 -3.52 -14.03 -12.88
CA THR A 7 -2.40 -14.49 -12.05
C THR A 7 -1.69 -15.64 -12.76
N LYS A 8 -0.35 -15.61 -12.69
CA LYS A 8 0.47 -16.70 -13.19
C LYS A 8 0.32 -17.94 -12.32
N TYR A 9 0.21 -17.71 -11.00
CA TYR A 9 -0.04 -18.75 -10.01
C TYR A 9 -1.24 -18.37 -9.17
N ARG A 10 -2.13 -19.33 -8.94
CA ARG A 10 -3.29 -19.12 -8.10
C ARG A 10 -2.91 -18.93 -6.63
N LYS A 11 -1.89 -19.66 -6.20
CA LYS A 11 -1.39 -19.65 -4.82
C LYS A 11 0.11 -19.43 -4.83
N GLN A 12 0.62 -18.77 -3.79
CA GLN A 12 2.04 -18.53 -3.61
C GLN A 12 2.47 -18.87 -2.20
N GLN A 13 3.74 -19.22 -2.04
CA GLN A 13 4.33 -19.42 -0.73
C GLN A 13 4.39 -18.07 0.01
N LYS A 14 4.16 -18.13 1.32
CA LYS A 14 4.09 -16.93 2.16
C LYS A 14 5.42 -16.15 2.17
N GLY A 15 6.54 -16.87 2.33
CA GLY A 15 7.86 -16.26 2.32
C GLY A 15 8.08 -15.30 3.48
N ARG A 16 9.26 -14.67 3.47
CA ARG A 16 9.62 -13.62 4.42
C ARG A 16 9.73 -12.28 3.70
N ASN A 17 9.19 -11.24 4.32
CA ASN A 17 9.32 -9.89 3.84
C ASN A 17 10.59 -9.27 4.45
N THR A 18 11.68 -9.24 3.69
CA THR A 18 12.98 -8.76 4.16
C THR A 18 13.52 -7.67 3.22
N GLY A 19 14.54 -6.95 3.71
CA GLY A 19 15.23 -5.93 2.92
C GLY A 19 14.56 -4.58 2.95
N ASN A 20 15.18 -3.64 2.22
CA ASN A 20 14.68 -2.27 2.08
C ASN A 20 14.28 -2.01 0.63
N ALA A 21 13.35 -1.11 0.43
CA ALA A 21 12.89 -0.76 -0.91
C ALA A 21 13.97 0.00 -1.67
N THR A 22 14.24 -0.43 -2.91
CA THR A 22 15.12 0.30 -3.85
C THR A 22 14.31 0.87 -5.00
N ARG A 23 13.23 0.19 -5.40
CA ARG A 23 12.29 0.67 -6.40
C ARG A 23 11.08 1.30 -5.71
N GLY A 24 10.58 2.39 -6.28
CA GLY A 24 9.44 3.10 -5.71
C GLY A 24 9.76 3.76 -4.39
N ALA A 25 11.03 4.14 -4.15
CA ALA A 25 11.48 4.79 -2.93
C ALA A 25 11.53 6.31 -3.04
N LYS A 26 11.27 6.86 -4.23
CA LYS A 26 11.30 8.32 -4.47
C LYS A 26 9.95 8.78 -4.99
N VAL A 27 9.57 10.01 -4.62
CA VAL A 27 8.38 10.66 -5.15
C VAL A 27 8.65 11.01 -6.61
N SER A 28 7.82 10.49 -7.53
CA SER A 28 8.05 10.62 -8.98
C SER A 28 6.91 11.34 -9.70
N PHE A 29 5.68 11.19 -9.27
CA PHE A 29 4.50 11.75 -9.97
C PHE A 29 3.97 12.99 -9.30
N GLY A 30 3.97 13.06 -7.98
CA GLY A 30 3.42 14.16 -7.21
C GLY A 30 4.49 15.02 -6.55
N GLU A 31 4.04 15.92 -5.69
CA GLU A 31 4.92 16.77 -4.88
C GLU A 31 5.20 16.15 -3.51
N TYR A 32 4.25 15.41 -2.98
CA TYR A 32 4.32 14.81 -1.65
C TYR A 32 4.04 13.32 -1.74
N GLY A 33 4.68 12.55 -0.88
CA GLY A 33 4.49 11.12 -0.84
C GLY A 33 4.40 10.59 0.58
N LEU A 34 3.71 9.47 0.75
CA LEU A 34 3.64 8.74 2.01
C LEU A 34 4.57 7.54 1.89
N LYS A 35 5.62 7.55 2.68
CA LYS A 35 6.69 6.53 2.65
C LYS A 35 6.58 5.63 3.87
N ALA A 36 6.64 4.32 3.66
CA ALA A 36 6.69 3.36 4.75
C ALA A 36 8.06 3.40 5.43
N THR A 37 8.07 3.41 6.76
CA THR A 37 9.30 3.35 7.54
C THR A 37 9.52 1.99 8.18
N THR A 38 8.46 1.19 8.29
CA THR A 38 8.54 -0.20 8.75
C THR A 38 7.94 -1.10 7.67
N ARG A 39 8.15 -2.39 7.80
CA ARG A 39 7.65 -3.36 6.82
C ARG A 39 6.30 -3.91 7.22
N GLY A 40 5.56 -4.42 6.24
CA GLY A 40 4.27 -5.02 6.48
C GLY A 40 3.66 -5.54 5.18
N ARG A 41 2.50 -6.14 5.30
CA ARG A 41 1.70 -6.58 4.16
C ARG A 41 0.46 -5.72 4.08
N LEU A 42 0.31 -5.06 2.95
CA LEU A 42 -0.78 -4.12 2.71
C LEU A 42 -1.87 -4.82 1.90
N THR A 43 -3.06 -4.97 2.49
CA THR A 43 -4.18 -5.57 1.80
C THR A 43 -4.85 -4.57 0.87
N ALA A 44 -5.59 -5.07 -0.13
CA ALA A 44 -6.35 -4.23 -1.03
C ALA A 44 -7.38 -3.38 -0.27
N ARG A 45 -7.97 -3.92 0.80
CA ARG A 45 -8.93 -3.17 1.63
C ARG A 45 -8.28 -2.01 2.37
N GLN A 46 -7.10 -2.23 2.94
CA GLN A 46 -6.35 -1.17 3.62
C GLN A 46 -5.95 -0.08 2.65
N LEU A 47 -5.47 -0.46 1.48
CA LEU A 47 -5.08 0.47 0.42
C LEU A 47 -6.26 1.35 0.00
N GLU A 48 -7.41 0.74 -0.24
CA GLU A 48 -8.63 1.46 -0.62
C GLU A 48 -9.13 2.35 0.51
N ALA A 49 -9.07 1.90 1.76
CA ALA A 49 -9.46 2.70 2.91
C ALA A 49 -8.59 3.95 3.04
N GLY A 50 -7.27 3.81 2.85
CA GLY A 50 -6.34 4.94 2.85
C GLY A 50 -6.63 5.93 1.73
N ARG A 51 -6.84 5.43 0.52
CA ARG A 51 -7.16 6.26 -0.63
C ARG A 51 -8.45 7.06 -0.40
N ARG A 52 -9.49 6.42 0.11
CA ARG A 52 -10.76 7.09 0.39
C ARG A 52 -10.63 8.16 1.47
N ALA A 53 -9.86 7.88 2.52
CA ALA A 53 -9.63 8.84 3.59
C ALA A 53 -8.95 10.11 3.07
N MET A 54 -7.91 9.96 2.24
CA MET A 54 -7.23 11.09 1.61
C MET A 54 -8.16 11.85 0.66
N SER A 55 -8.87 11.11 -0.18
CA SER A 55 -9.77 11.71 -1.18
C SER A 55 -10.86 12.55 -0.54
N ARG A 56 -11.44 12.09 0.56
CA ARG A 56 -12.44 12.86 1.31
C ARG A 56 -11.85 14.15 1.88
N HIS A 57 -10.63 14.08 2.39
CA HIS A 57 -10.01 15.23 3.04
C HIS A 57 -9.64 16.33 2.06
N ILE A 58 -9.03 15.96 0.93
CA ILE A 58 -8.65 16.96 -0.08
C ILE A 58 -9.83 17.33 -1.00
N LYS A 59 -10.93 16.59 -0.90
CA LYS A 59 -12.13 16.77 -1.73
C LYS A 59 -11.77 16.66 -3.21
N ARG A 60 -12.07 17.66 -4.01
CA ARG A 60 -11.78 17.63 -5.46
C ARG A 60 -10.52 18.39 -5.83
N GLY A 61 -9.79 18.90 -4.85
CA GLY A 61 -8.53 19.60 -5.10
C GLY A 61 -7.38 18.62 -5.14
N GLY A 62 -6.59 18.64 -6.21
CA GLY A 62 -5.40 17.83 -6.29
C GLY A 62 -5.60 16.44 -6.89
N ARG A 63 -4.49 15.72 -7.00
CA ARG A 63 -4.43 14.36 -7.54
C ARG A 63 -3.77 13.42 -6.56
N ILE A 64 -4.19 12.15 -6.60
CA ILE A 64 -3.63 11.08 -5.78
C ILE A 64 -3.17 9.96 -6.71
N TRP A 65 -1.96 9.46 -6.49
CA TRP A 65 -1.45 8.27 -7.17
C TRP A 65 -1.24 7.17 -6.16
N ILE A 66 -1.62 5.95 -6.54
CA ILE A 66 -1.31 4.74 -5.80
C ILE A 66 -0.06 4.13 -6.42
N ARG A 67 1.02 4.00 -5.64
CA ARG A 67 2.31 3.55 -6.15
C ARG A 67 2.56 2.06 -5.98
N VAL A 68 1.65 1.36 -5.33
CA VAL A 68 1.77 -0.07 -5.06
C VAL A 68 0.53 -0.81 -5.54
N PHE A 69 0.68 -2.11 -5.76
CA PHE A 69 -0.42 -2.94 -6.23
C PHE A 69 -0.43 -4.27 -5.47
N PRO A 70 -1.57 -4.69 -4.94
CA PRO A 70 -1.67 -5.96 -4.20
C PRO A 70 -1.79 -7.13 -5.17
N ASP A 71 -0.66 -7.77 -5.45
CA ASP A 71 -0.57 -8.84 -6.42
C ASP A 71 -0.26 -10.21 -5.82
N LYS A 72 0.08 -10.27 -4.53
CA LYS A 72 0.40 -11.54 -3.87
C LYS A 72 -0.85 -12.14 -3.24
N PRO A 73 -1.28 -13.35 -3.67
CA PRO A 73 -2.44 -14.00 -3.07
C PRO A 73 -2.10 -14.53 -1.67
N VAL A 74 -3.03 -14.36 -0.75
CA VAL A 74 -2.94 -14.91 0.60
C VAL A 74 -4.05 -15.93 0.76
N SER A 75 -3.69 -17.14 1.13
CA SER A 75 -4.61 -18.23 1.35
C SER A 75 -4.91 -18.38 2.84
N GLN A 76 -6.16 -18.69 3.15
CA GLN A 76 -6.61 -18.89 4.51
C GLN A 76 -7.52 -20.08 4.55
N LYS A 77 -7.23 -21.04 5.44
CA LYS A 77 -8.11 -22.18 5.65
C LYS A 77 -9.26 -21.79 6.58
N PRO A 78 -10.50 -22.24 6.31
CA PRO A 78 -11.57 -22.06 7.28
C PRO A 78 -11.20 -22.72 8.61
N ALA A 79 -11.67 -22.15 9.71
CA ALA A 79 -11.38 -22.66 11.05
C ALA A 79 -11.84 -24.12 11.27
N GLU A 80 -12.84 -24.56 10.50
CA GLU A 80 -13.43 -25.90 10.60
C GLU A 80 -12.69 -26.97 9.82
N VAL A 81 -11.72 -26.58 8.98
CA VAL A 81 -10.97 -27.52 8.14
C VAL A 81 -9.74 -28.00 8.90
N ARG A 82 -9.55 -29.33 8.91
CA ARG A 82 -8.36 -29.93 9.56
C ARG A 82 -7.08 -29.47 8.87
N MET A 83 -6.06 -29.22 9.68
CA MET A 83 -4.74 -28.88 9.17
C MET A 83 -4.16 -30.07 8.40
N GLY A 84 -3.38 -29.78 7.35
CA GLY A 84 -2.71 -30.79 6.55
C GLY A 84 -3.35 -31.16 5.24
N ASN A 85 -4.56 -30.68 4.94
CA ASN A 85 -5.25 -30.97 3.68
C ASN A 85 -4.85 -30.00 2.54
N GLY A 86 -3.57 -29.62 2.49
CA GLY A 86 -3.07 -28.70 1.49
C GLY A 86 -3.34 -27.22 1.84
N LYS A 87 -2.89 -26.34 0.97
CA LYS A 87 -3.04 -24.89 1.13
C LYS A 87 -4.48 -24.48 0.86
N GLY A 88 -5.04 -23.61 1.71
CA GLY A 88 -6.39 -23.09 1.53
C GLY A 88 -6.53 -22.29 0.24
N ASN A 89 -7.77 -21.93 -0.10
CA ASN A 89 -8.06 -21.10 -1.26
C ASN A 89 -7.53 -19.67 -1.08
N PRO A 90 -7.12 -18.98 -2.17
CA PRO A 90 -6.79 -17.57 -2.06
C PRO A 90 -8.01 -16.77 -1.60
N GLU A 91 -7.86 -16.03 -0.51
CA GLU A 91 -8.95 -15.23 0.05
C GLU A 91 -8.83 -13.75 -0.32
N TYR A 92 -7.60 -13.25 -0.44
CA TYR A 92 -7.35 -11.85 -0.74
C TYR A 92 -5.94 -11.66 -1.26
N PHE A 93 -5.67 -10.46 -1.75
CA PHE A 93 -4.35 -10.09 -2.27
C PHE A 93 -3.71 -9.05 -1.39
N VAL A 94 -2.39 -9.12 -1.28
CA VAL A 94 -1.59 -8.16 -0.51
C VAL A 94 -0.41 -7.68 -1.34
N CYS A 95 0.12 -6.52 -0.97
CA CYS A 95 1.40 -6.01 -1.43
C CYS A 95 2.38 -6.10 -0.27
N GLU A 96 3.54 -6.71 -0.48
CA GLU A 96 4.60 -6.72 0.51
C GLU A 96 5.33 -5.39 0.48
N ILE A 97 5.33 -4.67 1.59
CA ILE A 97 5.91 -3.35 1.71
C ILE A 97 7.19 -3.43 2.52
N GLN A 98 8.27 -2.92 1.94
CA GLN A 98 9.57 -2.81 2.58
C GLN A 98 9.77 -1.37 3.06
N PRO A 99 10.58 -1.15 4.11
CA PRO A 99 10.92 0.21 4.55
C PRO A 99 11.50 1.02 3.38
N GLY A 100 11.02 2.25 3.24
CA GLY A 100 11.43 3.15 2.16
C GLY A 100 10.48 3.19 0.97
N LYS A 101 9.51 2.30 0.89
CA LYS A 101 8.56 2.27 -0.23
C LYS A 101 7.57 3.43 -0.15
N ILE A 102 7.34 4.09 -1.28
CA ILE A 102 6.27 5.09 -1.41
C ILE A 102 4.97 4.36 -1.70
N ILE A 103 3.95 4.63 -0.90
CA ILE A 103 2.62 4.00 -1.02
C ILE A 103 1.69 4.86 -1.84
N PHE A 104 1.60 6.15 -1.49
CA PHE A 104 0.76 7.13 -2.18
C PHE A 104 1.57 8.36 -2.51
N GLU A 105 1.15 9.06 -3.57
CA GLU A 105 1.66 10.39 -3.90
C GLU A 105 0.49 11.35 -4.11
N MET A 106 0.75 12.61 -3.90
CA MET A 106 -0.27 13.67 -3.98
C MET A 106 0.34 14.94 -4.55
N ASP A 107 -0.42 15.65 -5.37
CA ASP A 107 -0.04 16.99 -5.78
C ASP A 107 -1.27 17.90 -5.90
N GLY A 108 -1.04 19.18 -6.21
CA GLY A 108 -2.11 20.15 -6.36
C GLY A 108 -2.73 20.58 -5.04
N VAL A 109 -2.08 20.32 -3.91
CA VAL A 109 -2.52 20.71 -2.58
C VAL A 109 -1.39 21.38 -1.81
N THR A 110 -1.74 22.13 -0.78
CA THR A 110 -0.74 22.75 0.10
C THR A 110 -0.10 21.69 0.99
N GLU A 111 1.09 21.99 1.50
CA GLU A 111 1.80 21.06 2.39
C GLU A 111 0.99 20.71 3.65
N PRO A 112 0.38 21.68 4.38
CA PRO A 112 -0.44 21.33 5.54
C PRO A 112 -1.60 20.41 5.19
N LEU A 113 -2.28 20.66 4.09
CA LEU A 113 -3.40 19.83 3.65
C LEU A 113 -2.94 18.41 3.27
N ALA A 114 -1.79 18.31 2.60
CA ALA A 114 -1.21 17.01 2.25
C ALA A 114 -0.86 16.21 3.51
N LYS A 115 -0.24 16.85 4.49
CA LYS A 115 0.12 16.19 5.75
C LYS A 115 -1.09 15.70 6.51
N GLU A 116 -2.16 16.50 6.58
CA GLU A 116 -3.41 16.07 7.21
C GLU A 116 -4.04 14.88 6.50
N ALA A 117 -4.11 14.93 5.17
CA ALA A 117 -4.67 13.84 4.38
C ALA A 117 -3.87 12.55 4.57
N PHE A 118 -2.55 12.64 4.53
CA PHE A 118 -1.68 11.47 4.74
C PHE A 118 -1.77 10.92 6.16
N ALA A 119 -1.99 11.77 7.16
CA ALA A 119 -2.21 11.31 8.52
C ALA A 119 -3.47 10.45 8.63
N LEU A 120 -4.52 10.86 7.96
CA LEU A 120 -5.77 10.08 7.91
C LEU A 120 -5.57 8.74 7.19
N ALA A 121 -4.83 8.75 6.08
CA ALA A 121 -4.52 7.53 5.36
C ALA A 121 -3.64 6.58 6.18
N SER A 122 -2.63 7.14 6.86
CA SER A 122 -1.69 6.38 7.68
C SER A 122 -2.40 5.57 8.76
N ALA A 123 -3.48 6.11 9.33
CA ALA A 123 -4.27 5.42 10.34
C ALA A 123 -4.93 4.13 9.81
N LYS A 124 -5.04 3.98 8.49
CA LYS A 124 -5.64 2.80 7.85
C LYS A 124 -4.59 1.75 7.43
N LEU A 125 -3.31 2.08 7.57
CA LEU A 125 -2.21 1.22 7.11
C LEU A 125 -1.62 0.44 8.28
N PRO A 126 -1.08 -0.79 8.01
CA PRO A 126 -0.57 -1.66 9.08
C PRO A 126 0.89 -1.40 9.44
N PHE A 127 1.50 -0.35 8.94
CA PHE A 127 2.90 -0.01 9.19
C PHE A 127 3.05 1.48 9.44
N ARG A 128 4.21 1.86 9.95
CA ARG A 128 4.52 3.27 10.21
C ARG A 128 4.93 3.96 8.91
N THR A 129 4.58 5.22 8.81
CA THR A 129 4.83 6.03 7.61
C THR A 129 5.34 7.41 7.97
N ILE A 130 5.97 8.05 6.99
CA ILE A 130 6.34 9.48 7.06
C ILE A 130 5.91 10.15 5.77
N VAL A 131 5.70 11.45 5.84
CA VAL A 131 5.42 12.27 4.67
C VAL A 131 6.75 12.79 4.13
N VAL A 132 6.97 12.62 2.83
CA VAL A 132 8.17 13.11 2.16
C VAL A 132 7.78 14.04 1.03
N GLN A 133 8.68 14.94 0.69
CA GLN A 133 8.48 15.89 -0.39
C GLN A 133 9.39 15.52 -1.56
N ARG A 134 8.93 15.79 -2.77
CA ARG A 134 9.73 15.57 -3.97
C ARG A 134 10.97 16.46 -3.94
N MET A 135 12.13 15.86 -4.22
CA MET A 135 13.37 16.60 -4.30
C MET A 135 13.48 17.25 -5.67
N LEU A 136 13.56 18.58 -5.69
CA LEU A 136 13.74 19.33 -6.93
C LEU A 136 15.21 19.29 -7.38
N GLY A 137 15.44 19.19 -8.68
CA GLY A 137 16.77 19.21 -9.24
C GLY A 137 17.55 17.90 -9.17
N VAL A 138 16.88 16.83 -8.85
CA VAL A 138 17.51 15.50 -8.78
C VAL A 138 16.90 14.57 -9.82
#